data_0a98b067ba526e073180388f0d3e6cae
#
_entry.id   0a98b067ba526e073180388f0d3e6cae
#
_cell.length_a   1.000
_cell.length_b   1.000
_cell.length_c   1.000
_cell.angle_alpha   90.00
_cell.angle_beta   90.00
_cell.angle_gamma   90.00
#
_symmetry.space_group_name_H-M   'P 1'
#
loop_
_entity.id
_entity.type
_entity.pdbx_description
1 polymer ?
#
loop_
_entity_poly.entity_id
_entity_poly.type
_entity_poly.pdbx_seq_one_letter_code
_entity_poly.pdbx_strand_id
1 'polypeptide(L)'
;MLDIAGRIVGWAESGEQVEAVVVHERETEVRAYEGEVESLTAAESRGVGVRVVRDGRQGFAYAGTLDPDALAEVLREARDNLGFATPDEHCALAEPDGVAPAEMDLYRASVLDHPTDAKVQLALDLERLTRSADHRISGVESAEYSDSVSESAVVTTTGIRSTSRETGCFLAAYALAEQDGETQTGFGFSLGRQPGDLDVAAAAAEAAERSTRMLGAVKPPSGRMTVVLDPWVSAQFLGIVGGTLSGEAVQKGRSLFAERLGEDVAAPILTLIDDPTDPAAYTATGTDGEGLATRRNVLLADGRLERFVHNSETARRAGTSSTGSAVRGYSSTPGVGVRAVTVVAGDQSPAELISGIRDGLLVQGVSGLHSGVNPVSGDFSTGAEGLRIREGELAEPVREFTCLLYTSPSPRDS
;
A
#
# COMPACT_ATOMS: atom_id res chain seq x y z
N MET A 1 -18.65 16.36 7.93
CA MET A 1 -17.96 16.35 6.62
C MET A 1 -18.90 16.38 5.43
N LEU A 2 -19.91 15.52 5.34
CA LEU A 2 -20.90 15.59 4.24
C LEU A 2 -21.54 16.96 4.03
N ASP A 3 -21.88 17.68 5.12
CA ASP A 3 -22.49 19.00 5.02
C ASP A 3 -21.50 20.05 4.49
N ILE A 4 -20.23 19.93 4.86
CA ILE A 4 -19.15 20.81 4.34
C ILE A 4 -18.96 20.58 2.86
N ALA A 5 -18.75 19.34 2.44
CA ALA A 5 -18.59 18.98 1.03
C ALA A 5 -19.85 19.34 0.21
N GLY A 6 -21.05 19.07 0.76
CA GLY A 6 -22.31 19.43 0.13
C GLY A 6 -22.52 20.93 -0.04
N ARG A 7 -22.02 21.76 0.90
CA ARG A 7 -22.06 23.22 0.79
C ARG A 7 -21.21 23.72 -0.38
N ILE A 8 -19.98 23.20 -0.52
CA ILE A 8 -19.07 23.56 -1.62
C ILE A 8 -19.70 23.20 -2.97
N VAL A 9 -20.21 21.99 -3.08
CA VAL A 9 -20.89 21.50 -4.31
C VAL A 9 -22.15 22.33 -4.62
N GLY A 10 -22.85 22.82 -3.58
CA GLY A 10 -24.00 23.73 -3.72
C GLY A 10 -23.64 25.11 -4.30
N TRP A 11 -22.37 25.49 -4.36
CA TRP A 11 -21.90 26.72 -5.00
C TRP A 11 -21.53 26.52 -6.50
N ALA A 12 -21.81 25.34 -7.06
CA ALA A 12 -21.58 25.10 -8.48
C ALA A 12 -22.40 26.06 -9.37
N GLU A 13 -21.75 26.56 -10.43
CA GLU A 13 -22.37 27.40 -11.43
C GLU A 13 -22.96 26.56 -12.60
N SER A 14 -23.79 27.19 -13.41
CA SER A 14 -24.35 26.49 -14.58
C SER A 14 -23.26 25.96 -15.51
N GLY A 15 -23.33 24.68 -15.87
CA GLY A 15 -22.36 24.01 -16.73
C GLY A 15 -21.11 23.52 -16.02
N GLU A 16 -20.98 23.73 -14.70
CA GLU A 16 -19.90 23.15 -13.90
C GLU A 16 -20.28 21.79 -13.31
N GLN A 17 -19.33 20.88 -13.33
CA GLN A 17 -19.31 19.73 -12.46
C GLN A 17 -18.32 20.01 -11.32
N VAL A 18 -18.78 19.94 -10.08
CA VAL A 18 -17.98 20.20 -8.87
C VAL A 18 -17.94 18.97 -8.00
N GLU A 19 -16.75 18.60 -7.56
CA GLU A 19 -16.47 17.58 -6.56
C GLU A 19 -15.77 18.20 -5.37
N ALA A 20 -16.20 17.86 -4.18
CA ALA A 20 -15.52 18.19 -2.93
C ALA A 20 -15.20 16.94 -2.14
N VAL A 21 -13.94 16.83 -1.73
CA VAL A 21 -13.44 15.80 -0.81
C VAL A 21 -13.05 16.48 0.49
N VAL A 22 -13.59 16.02 1.59
CA VAL A 22 -13.26 16.52 2.95
C VAL A 22 -12.68 15.37 3.74
N VAL A 23 -11.52 15.60 4.36
CA VAL A 23 -10.81 14.59 5.18
C VAL A 23 -10.57 15.17 6.57
N HIS A 24 -10.68 14.32 7.56
CA HIS A 24 -10.29 14.58 8.94
C HIS A 24 -9.54 13.36 9.45
N GLU A 25 -8.32 13.57 9.89
CA GLU A 25 -7.42 12.51 10.35
C GLU A 25 -6.82 12.88 11.71
N ARG A 26 -6.72 11.90 12.57
CA ARG A 26 -5.99 11.98 13.84
C ARG A 26 -4.99 10.85 13.88
N GLU A 27 -3.79 11.17 14.24
CA GLU A 27 -2.68 10.23 14.34
C GLU A 27 -1.98 10.38 15.68
N THR A 28 -1.54 9.26 16.23
CA THR A 28 -0.61 9.23 17.35
C THR A 28 0.56 8.35 16.95
N GLU A 29 1.77 8.82 17.19
CA GLU A 29 3.01 8.08 16.99
C GLU A 29 3.84 8.15 18.27
N VAL A 30 4.33 7.01 18.72
CA VAL A 30 5.22 6.88 19.88
C VAL A 30 6.43 6.09 19.43
N ARG A 31 7.62 6.63 19.68
CA ARG A 31 8.88 5.93 19.46
C ARG A 31 9.60 5.76 20.80
N ALA A 32 10.00 4.53 21.07
CA ALA A 32 10.82 4.16 22.21
C ALA A 32 12.26 3.86 21.77
N TYR A 33 13.22 4.31 22.57
CA TYR A 33 14.64 4.07 22.39
C TYR A 33 15.36 4.03 23.73
N GLU A 34 16.20 3.02 23.95
CA GLU A 34 16.96 2.80 25.20
C GLU A 34 16.12 2.75 26.49
N GLY A 35 14.87 2.24 26.38
CA GLY A 35 13.96 2.08 27.50
C GLY A 35 13.21 3.35 27.90
N GLU A 36 13.33 4.42 27.11
CA GLU A 36 12.65 5.69 27.31
C GLU A 36 11.85 6.09 26.06
N VAL A 37 10.92 7.04 26.21
CA VAL A 37 10.20 7.64 25.08
C VAL A 37 11.14 8.60 24.37
N GLU A 38 11.53 8.30 23.14
CA GLU A 38 12.33 9.20 22.31
C GLU A 38 11.46 10.31 21.72
N SER A 39 10.28 9.96 21.23
CA SER A 39 9.33 10.93 20.70
C SER A 39 7.89 10.48 20.88
N LEU A 40 7.01 11.46 21.05
CA LEU A 40 5.56 11.28 21.03
C LEU A 40 4.95 12.42 20.21
N THR A 41 4.28 12.06 19.13
CA THR A 41 3.56 12.99 18.26
C THR A 41 2.08 12.67 18.29
N ALA A 42 1.25 13.66 18.53
CA ALA A 42 -0.19 13.57 18.31
C ALA A 42 -0.59 14.70 17.36
N ALA A 43 -1.11 14.32 16.21
CA ALA A 43 -1.48 15.24 15.14
C ALA A 43 -2.96 15.11 14.80
N GLU A 44 -3.59 16.25 14.51
CA GLU A 44 -4.92 16.31 13.92
C GLU A 44 -4.82 17.11 12.63
N SER A 45 -5.20 16.52 11.51
CA SER A 45 -5.23 17.17 10.22
C SER A 45 -6.66 17.21 9.67
N ARG A 46 -6.99 18.31 9.01
CA ARG A 46 -8.25 18.51 8.30
C ARG A 46 -7.96 19.15 6.97
N GLY A 47 -8.60 18.66 5.94
CA GLY A 47 -8.39 19.22 4.62
C GLY A 47 -9.58 19.08 3.71
N VAL A 48 -9.59 19.92 2.68
CA VAL A 48 -10.56 19.90 1.61
C VAL A 48 -9.84 19.99 0.27
N GLY A 49 -10.22 19.12 -0.66
CA GLY A 49 -9.85 19.21 -2.07
C GLY A 49 -11.10 19.47 -2.90
N VAL A 50 -11.00 20.40 -3.84
CA VAL A 50 -12.10 20.77 -4.74
C VAL A 50 -11.64 20.60 -6.17
N ARG A 51 -12.43 19.87 -6.96
CA ARG A 51 -12.22 19.68 -8.40
C ARG A 51 -13.42 20.27 -9.14
N VAL A 52 -13.13 21.11 -10.12
CA VAL A 52 -14.14 21.71 -11.00
C VAL A 52 -13.85 21.24 -12.41
N VAL A 53 -14.88 20.74 -13.11
CA VAL A 53 -14.80 20.33 -14.51
C VAL A 53 -15.82 21.11 -15.33
N ARG A 54 -15.38 21.70 -16.44
CA ARG A 54 -16.21 22.42 -17.40
C ARG A 54 -15.56 22.37 -18.79
N ASP A 55 -16.36 22.06 -19.81
CA ASP A 55 -15.93 22.02 -21.23
C ASP A 55 -14.68 21.13 -21.43
N GLY A 56 -14.64 19.93 -20.79
CA GLY A 56 -13.53 19.00 -20.86
C GLY A 56 -12.24 19.48 -20.16
N ARG A 57 -12.27 20.54 -19.39
CA ARG A 57 -11.14 21.06 -18.62
C ARG A 57 -11.34 20.81 -17.14
N GLN A 58 -10.28 20.54 -16.43
CA GLN A 58 -10.26 20.31 -14.99
C GLN A 58 -9.39 21.36 -14.30
N GLY A 59 -9.95 21.99 -13.26
CA GLY A 59 -9.20 22.75 -12.28
C GLY A 59 -9.30 22.07 -10.92
N PHE A 60 -8.23 22.16 -10.14
CA PHE A 60 -8.13 21.58 -8.81
C PHE A 60 -7.43 22.54 -7.85
N ALA A 61 -7.93 22.63 -6.63
CA ALA A 61 -7.27 23.31 -5.52
C ALA A 61 -7.59 22.59 -4.21
N TYR A 62 -6.81 22.86 -3.16
CA TYR A 62 -7.01 22.27 -1.84
C TYR A 62 -6.57 23.21 -0.72
N ALA A 63 -7.08 22.96 0.48
CA ALA A 63 -6.65 23.65 1.70
C ALA A 63 -6.55 22.67 2.88
N GLY A 64 -5.60 22.92 3.77
CA GLY A 64 -5.40 22.20 5.03
C GLY A 64 -6.28 22.75 6.17
N THR A 65 -7.41 23.35 5.87
CA THR A 65 -8.38 23.89 6.83
C THR A 65 -9.79 23.74 6.30
N LEU A 66 -10.77 23.78 7.22
CA LEU A 66 -12.21 23.73 6.91
C LEU A 66 -12.92 25.05 7.28
N ASP A 67 -12.18 26.14 7.42
CA ASP A 67 -12.73 27.45 7.70
C ASP A 67 -13.62 27.92 6.54
N PRO A 68 -14.81 28.51 6.80
CA PRO A 68 -15.75 28.85 5.74
C PRO A 68 -15.19 29.75 4.63
N ASP A 69 -14.33 30.71 4.98
CA ASP A 69 -13.71 31.62 4.01
C ASP A 69 -12.69 30.86 3.12
N ALA A 70 -11.92 29.92 3.69
CA ALA A 70 -11.00 29.09 2.95
C ALA A 70 -11.72 28.13 1.99
N LEU A 71 -12.91 27.61 2.34
CA LEU A 71 -13.70 26.76 1.45
C LEU A 71 -14.14 27.49 0.17
N ALA A 72 -14.57 28.77 0.31
CA ALA A 72 -14.94 29.60 -0.84
C ALA A 72 -13.73 29.93 -1.71
N GLU A 73 -12.58 30.20 -1.08
CA GLU A 73 -11.32 30.51 -1.76
C GLU A 73 -10.82 29.30 -2.57
N VAL A 74 -10.83 28.09 -2.00
CA VAL A 74 -10.40 26.86 -2.70
C VAL A 74 -11.26 26.60 -3.94
N LEU A 75 -12.59 26.81 -3.88
CA LEU A 75 -13.44 26.66 -5.06
C LEU A 75 -13.10 27.72 -6.13
N ARG A 76 -12.86 28.97 -5.70
CA ARG A 76 -12.44 30.03 -6.63
C ARG A 76 -11.13 29.69 -7.32
N GLU A 77 -10.14 29.25 -6.57
CA GLU A 77 -8.83 28.85 -7.07
C GLU A 77 -8.93 27.63 -8.03
N ALA A 78 -9.76 26.64 -7.69
CA ALA A 78 -10.04 25.52 -8.60
C ALA A 78 -10.65 25.98 -9.93
N ARG A 79 -11.55 26.99 -9.91
CA ARG A 79 -12.09 27.61 -11.13
C ARG A 79 -11.04 28.38 -11.91
N ASP A 80 -10.19 29.14 -11.26
CA ASP A 80 -9.10 29.90 -11.91
C ASP A 80 -8.15 28.91 -12.63
N ASN A 81 -7.88 27.77 -12.04
CA ASN A 81 -7.02 26.71 -12.60
C ASN A 81 -7.59 26.06 -13.86
N LEU A 82 -8.92 26.11 -14.12
CA LEU A 82 -9.51 25.67 -15.40
C LEU A 82 -8.90 26.40 -16.60
N GLY A 83 -8.53 27.68 -16.43
CA GLY A 83 -7.95 28.50 -17.50
C GLY A 83 -6.61 27.97 -18.05
N PHE A 84 -5.90 27.21 -17.26
CA PHE A 84 -4.59 26.64 -17.62
C PHE A 84 -4.67 25.21 -18.13
N ALA A 85 -5.83 24.54 -17.97
CA ALA A 85 -6.01 23.15 -18.37
C ALA A 85 -6.24 23.01 -19.89
N THR A 86 -5.69 21.96 -20.47
CA THR A 86 -5.99 21.55 -21.84
C THR A 86 -7.31 20.75 -21.86
N PRO A 87 -8.24 21.01 -22.78
CA PRO A 87 -9.44 20.22 -22.91
C PRO A 87 -9.14 18.75 -23.21
N ASP A 88 -9.85 17.85 -22.55
CA ASP A 88 -9.81 16.40 -22.76
C ASP A 88 -11.26 15.87 -22.77
N GLU A 89 -11.64 15.16 -23.80
CA GLU A 89 -13.00 14.61 -23.97
C GLU A 89 -13.37 13.56 -22.91
N HIS A 90 -12.37 12.95 -22.25
CA HIS A 90 -12.57 11.99 -21.17
C HIS A 90 -12.63 12.63 -19.78
N CYS A 91 -12.33 13.93 -19.69
CA CYS A 91 -12.34 14.70 -18.45
C CYS A 91 -13.77 15.02 -18.01
N ALA A 92 -14.26 14.30 -17.02
CA ALA A 92 -15.52 14.52 -16.33
C ALA A 92 -15.44 13.93 -14.92
N LEU A 93 -16.36 14.33 -14.03
CA LEU A 93 -16.50 13.65 -12.74
C LEU A 93 -17.04 12.23 -12.90
N ALA A 94 -16.86 11.43 -11.87
CA ALA A 94 -17.54 10.14 -11.75
C ALA A 94 -19.05 10.34 -11.63
N GLU A 95 -19.82 9.40 -12.16
CA GLU A 95 -21.27 9.32 -12.02
C GLU A 95 -21.64 8.10 -11.16
N PRO A 96 -22.75 8.15 -10.42
CA PRO A 96 -23.24 6.97 -9.71
C PRO A 96 -23.47 5.80 -10.65
N ASP A 97 -22.89 4.66 -10.37
CA ASP A 97 -22.98 3.45 -11.19
C ASP A 97 -24.02 2.43 -10.69
N GLY A 98 -24.73 2.78 -9.61
CA GLY A 98 -25.76 1.95 -9.01
C GLY A 98 -25.25 0.78 -8.17
N VAL A 99 -23.94 0.67 -7.99
CA VAL A 99 -23.34 -0.36 -7.11
C VAL A 99 -23.31 0.16 -5.67
N ALA A 100 -23.90 -0.62 -4.76
CA ALA A 100 -23.85 -0.30 -3.34
C ALA A 100 -22.48 -0.64 -2.75
N PRO A 101 -21.88 0.24 -1.91
CA PRO A 101 -20.66 -0.07 -1.18
C PRO A 101 -20.86 -1.28 -0.27
N ALA A 102 -19.80 -2.09 -0.12
CA ALA A 102 -19.78 -3.17 0.86
C ALA A 102 -19.90 -2.59 2.27
N GLU A 103 -20.78 -3.16 3.09
CA GLU A 103 -20.90 -2.83 4.51
C GLU A 103 -19.76 -3.51 5.25
N MET A 104 -18.85 -2.72 5.82
CA MET A 104 -17.70 -3.22 6.57
C MET A 104 -17.54 -2.44 7.87
N ASP A 105 -17.20 -3.16 8.92
CA ASP A 105 -16.89 -2.55 10.22
C ASP A 105 -15.38 -2.30 10.32
N LEU A 106 -14.95 -1.15 9.78
CA LEU A 106 -13.54 -0.73 9.71
C LEU A 106 -13.14 0.27 10.79
N TYR A 107 -14.07 0.63 11.67
CA TYR A 107 -13.86 1.66 12.67
C TYR A 107 -13.99 1.10 14.09
N ARG A 108 -13.06 1.46 14.97
CA ARG A 108 -13.06 1.13 16.39
C ARG A 108 -12.95 2.42 17.23
N ALA A 109 -14.04 2.79 17.90
CA ALA A 109 -14.04 3.97 18.78
C ALA A 109 -12.99 3.88 19.89
N SER A 110 -12.65 2.65 20.32
CA SER A 110 -11.64 2.39 21.35
C SER A 110 -10.27 2.98 21.06
N VAL A 111 -9.93 3.27 19.80
CA VAL A 111 -8.64 3.90 19.42
C VAL A 111 -8.58 5.34 19.96
N LEU A 112 -9.69 6.09 19.88
CA LEU A 112 -9.76 7.47 20.40
C LEU A 112 -9.68 7.53 21.92
N ASP A 113 -10.27 6.53 22.58
CA ASP A 113 -10.36 6.46 24.04
C ASP A 113 -9.14 5.76 24.67
N HIS A 114 -8.21 5.22 23.86
CA HIS A 114 -7.04 4.52 24.37
C HIS A 114 -6.07 5.51 25.03
N PRO A 115 -5.74 5.31 26.33
CA PRO A 115 -4.91 6.26 27.05
C PRO A 115 -3.51 6.39 26.43
N THR A 116 -3.00 7.61 26.37
CA THR A 116 -1.64 7.88 25.85
C THR A 116 -0.56 7.06 26.56
N ASP A 117 -0.67 6.94 27.89
CA ASP A 117 0.28 6.13 28.68
C ASP A 117 0.26 4.65 28.26
N ALA A 118 -0.90 4.11 27.87
CA ALA A 118 -1.01 2.74 27.38
C ALA A 118 -0.39 2.59 25.98
N LYS A 119 -0.50 3.61 25.10
CA LYS A 119 0.18 3.65 23.81
C LYS A 119 1.72 3.67 23.98
N VAL A 120 2.17 4.51 24.88
CA VAL A 120 3.61 4.56 25.29
C VAL A 120 4.09 3.20 25.79
N GLN A 121 3.30 2.54 26.61
CA GLN A 121 3.67 1.24 27.16
C GLN A 121 3.81 0.17 26.08
N LEU A 122 2.98 0.21 25.00
CA LEU A 122 3.12 -0.72 23.86
C LEU A 122 4.48 -0.59 23.18
N ALA A 123 4.96 0.65 22.92
CA ALA A 123 6.26 0.89 22.31
C ALA A 123 7.43 0.45 23.24
N LEU A 124 7.35 0.78 24.54
CA LEU A 124 8.34 0.35 25.52
C LEU A 124 8.39 -1.16 25.71
N ASP A 125 7.22 -1.82 25.75
CA ASP A 125 7.15 -3.28 25.85
C ASP A 125 7.70 -3.96 24.59
N LEU A 126 7.43 -3.40 23.42
CA LEU A 126 7.98 -3.89 22.16
C LEU A 126 9.52 -3.83 22.20
N GLU A 127 10.11 -2.69 22.57
CA GLU A 127 11.57 -2.55 22.68
C GLU A 127 12.15 -3.55 23.68
N ARG A 128 11.57 -3.61 24.87
CA ARG A 128 12.02 -4.50 25.95
C ARG A 128 11.97 -5.97 25.53
N LEU A 129 10.87 -6.42 24.90
CA LEU A 129 10.71 -7.79 24.43
C LEU A 129 11.69 -8.11 23.31
N THR A 130 11.86 -7.21 22.33
CA THR A 130 12.85 -7.37 21.27
C THR A 130 14.25 -7.52 21.80
N ARG A 131 14.66 -6.65 22.72
CA ARG A 131 15.99 -6.69 23.36
C ARG A 131 16.24 -7.96 24.16
N SER A 132 15.20 -8.53 24.75
CA SER A 132 15.31 -9.75 25.59
C SER A 132 15.11 -11.06 24.83
N ALA A 133 14.71 -11.01 23.54
CA ALA A 133 14.37 -12.21 22.78
C ALA A 133 15.57 -13.11 22.45
N ASP A 134 16.77 -12.53 22.25
CA ASP A 134 18.01 -13.27 22.02
C ASP A 134 19.20 -12.49 22.63
N HIS A 135 20.17 -13.21 23.21
CA HIS A 135 21.34 -12.60 23.82
C HIS A 135 22.29 -11.88 22.86
N ARG A 136 22.15 -12.14 21.55
CA ARG A 136 22.90 -11.48 20.48
C ARG A 136 22.29 -10.14 20.05
N ILE A 137 21.10 -9.80 20.56
CA ILE A 137 20.51 -8.49 20.31
C ILE A 137 21.29 -7.44 21.11
N SER A 138 22.11 -6.67 20.41
CA SER A 138 22.92 -5.60 20.98
C SER A 138 22.14 -4.30 21.18
N GLY A 139 21.07 -4.10 20.39
CA GLY A 139 20.24 -2.90 20.46
C GLY A 139 18.92 -3.05 19.73
N VAL A 140 18.07 -2.04 19.91
CA VAL A 140 16.86 -1.82 19.12
C VAL A 140 16.98 -0.41 18.55
N GLU A 141 17.04 -0.30 17.22
CA GLU A 141 17.22 0.98 16.54
C GLU A 141 15.97 1.85 16.69
N SER A 142 14.80 1.23 16.58
CA SER A 142 13.52 1.85 16.91
C SER A 142 12.49 0.80 17.33
N ALA A 143 11.62 1.19 18.25
CA ALA A 143 10.39 0.49 18.57
C ALA A 143 9.25 1.51 18.52
N GLU A 144 8.33 1.31 17.59
CA GLU A 144 7.32 2.31 17.23
C GLU A 144 5.92 1.75 17.43
N TYR A 145 5.04 2.58 17.94
CA TYR A 145 3.59 2.40 17.92
C TYR A 145 2.97 3.57 17.19
N SER A 146 2.02 3.30 16.32
CA SER A 146 1.19 4.33 15.71
C SER A 146 -0.26 3.90 15.64
N ASP A 147 -1.15 4.88 15.75
CA ASP A 147 -2.57 4.71 15.44
C ASP A 147 -3.10 5.86 14.62
N SER A 148 -4.13 5.58 13.85
CA SER A 148 -4.83 6.57 13.05
C SER A 148 -6.34 6.38 13.13
N VAL A 149 -7.04 7.51 13.07
CA VAL A 149 -8.49 7.60 12.86
C VAL A 149 -8.72 8.49 11.67
N SER A 150 -9.20 7.93 10.57
CA SER A 150 -9.49 8.68 9.35
C SER A 150 -11.00 8.71 9.09
N GLU A 151 -11.48 9.88 8.74
CA GLU A 151 -12.86 10.12 8.31
C GLU A 151 -12.83 10.94 7.02
N SER A 152 -13.61 10.55 6.02
CA SER A 152 -13.70 11.29 4.77
C SER A 152 -15.13 11.39 4.24
N ALA A 153 -15.35 12.38 3.37
CA ALA A 153 -16.58 12.51 2.60
C ALA A 153 -16.27 12.99 1.19
N VAL A 154 -16.93 12.39 0.21
CA VAL A 154 -16.91 12.79 -1.19
C VAL A 154 -18.33 13.18 -1.60
N VAL A 155 -18.52 14.41 -2.13
CA VAL A 155 -19.78 14.88 -2.68
C VAL A 155 -19.53 15.46 -4.06
N THR A 156 -20.42 15.17 -5.01
CA THR A 156 -20.32 15.66 -6.39
C THR A 156 -21.67 16.24 -6.88
N THR A 157 -21.61 17.13 -7.86
CA THR A 157 -22.80 17.59 -8.59
C THR A 157 -23.45 16.50 -9.43
N THR A 158 -22.74 15.42 -9.75
CA THR A 158 -23.24 14.25 -10.49
C THR A 158 -24.10 13.33 -9.61
N GLY A 159 -24.13 13.56 -8.28
CA GLY A 159 -25.00 12.84 -7.36
C GLY A 159 -24.28 11.85 -6.43
N ILE A 160 -22.96 11.72 -6.49
CA ILE A 160 -22.20 10.92 -5.50
C ILE A 160 -22.24 11.62 -4.15
N ARG A 161 -22.56 10.86 -3.10
CA ARG A 161 -22.49 11.25 -1.69
C ARG A 161 -22.00 10.06 -0.89
N SER A 162 -20.73 10.05 -0.57
CA SER A 162 -20.03 8.93 0.07
C SER A 162 -19.35 9.38 1.35
N THR A 163 -19.26 8.50 2.33
CA THR A 163 -18.45 8.69 3.54
C THR A 163 -17.65 7.43 3.81
N SER A 164 -16.44 7.60 4.31
CA SER A 164 -15.61 6.53 4.85
C SER A 164 -15.18 6.89 6.26
N ARG A 165 -15.04 5.86 7.10
CA ARG A 165 -14.53 5.98 8.46
C ARG A 165 -13.77 4.73 8.81
N GLU A 166 -12.51 4.89 9.19
CA GLU A 166 -11.64 3.76 9.49
C GLU A 166 -10.63 4.08 10.60
N THR A 167 -10.16 3.03 11.26
CA THR A 167 -9.07 3.10 12.21
C THR A 167 -7.97 2.13 11.82
N GLY A 168 -6.73 2.47 12.17
CA GLY A 168 -5.58 1.62 12.01
C GLY A 168 -4.68 1.71 13.22
N CYS A 169 -4.03 0.60 13.58
CA CYS A 169 -2.96 0.56 14.57
C CYS A 169 -1.81 -0.26 13.99
N PHE A 170 -0.61 0.17 14.26
CA PHE A 170 0.60 -0.47 13.80
C PHE A 170 1.66 -0.40 14.89
N LEU A 171 2.45 -1.46 15.02
CA LEU A 171 3.69 -1.41 15.79
C LEU A 171 4.80 -2.15 15.04
N ALA A 172 6.02 -1.67 15.19
CA ALA A 172 7.18 -2.23 14.53
C ALA A 172 8.46 -2.05 15.35
N ALA A 173 9.35 -3.03 15.28
CA ALA A 173 10.69 -2.94 15.85
C ALA A 173 11.75 -3.23 14.80
N TYR A 174 12.85 -2.48 14.87
CA TYR A 174 14.11 -2.75 14.17
C TYR A 174 15.15 -3.23 15.18
N ALA A 175 15.45 -4.51 15.14
CA ALA A 175 16.44 -5.13 16.01
C ALA A 175 17.84 -5.06 15.40
N LEU A 176 18.85 -4.86 16.25
CA LEU A 176 20.27 -4.95 15.91
C LEU A 176 20.85 -6.18 16.60
N ALA A 177 21.29 -7.17 15.84
CA ALA A 177 22.02 -8.32 16.35
C ALA A 177 23.51 -8.17 16.07
N GLU A 178 24.35 -8.51 17.03
CA GLU A 178 25.80 -8.44 16.91
C GLU A 178 26.46 -9.74 17.36
N GLN A 179 27.40 -10.21 16.56
CA GLN A 179 28.27 -11.33 16.91
C GLN A 179 29.60 -11.23 16.14
N ASP A 180 30.71 -11.44 16.83
CA ASP A 180 32.08 -11.45 16.26
C ASP A 180 32.43 -10.15 15.48
N GLY A 181 31.85 -9.02 15.86
CA GLY A 181 32.05 -7.71 15.22
C GLY A 181 31.22 -7.50 13.97
N GLU A 182 30.30 -8.40 13.65
CA GLU A 182 29.31 -8.26 12.59
C GLU A 182 27.97 -7.81 13.19
N THR A 183 27.34 -6.82 12.55
CA THR A 183 25.99 -6.34 12.93
C THR A 183 25.00 -6.65 11.80
N GLN A 184 23.83 -7.17 12.18
CA GLN A 184 22.70 -7.43 11.29
C GLN A 184 21.43 -6.80 11.83
N THR A 185 20.56 -6.39 10.92
CA THR A 185 19.25 -5.79 11.25
C THR A 185 18.12 -6.76 10.99
N GLY A 186 17.06 -6.64 11.77
CA GLY A 186 15.83 -7.41 11.55
C GLY A 186 14.60 -6.55 11.86
N PHE A 187 13.56 -6.75 11.12
CA PHE A 187 12.30 -6.03 11.21
C PHE A 187 11.17 -6.99 11.57
N GLY A 188 10.35 -6.60 12.56
CA GLY A 188 9.13 -7.31 12.91
C GLY A 188 8.01 -6.33 13.19
N PHE A 189 6.78 -6.68 12.85
CA PHE A 189 5.64 -5.78 12.98
C PHE A 189 4.34 -6.51 13.29
N SER A 190 3.37 -5.74 13.79
CA SER A 190 1.97 -6.15 13.91
C SER A 190 1.06 -5.01 13.53
N LEU A 191 -0.09 -5.31 12.95
CA LEU A 191 -1.08 -4.33 12.54
C LEU A 191 -2.49 -4.80 12.85
N GLY A 192 -3.41 -3.85 13.04
CA GLY A 192 -4.80 -4.13 13.37
C GLY A 192 -5.66 -2.88 13.29
N ARG A 193 -6.92 -3.01 13.66
CA ARG A 193 -7.88 -1.89 13.69
C ARG A 193 -7.95 -1.18 15.04
N GLN A 194 -7.42 -1.78 16.08
CA GLN A 194 -7.35 -1.24 17.44
C GLN A 194 -6.12 -1.79 18.17
N PRO A 195 -5.67 -1.16 19.27
CA PRO A 195 -4.49 -1.61 20.01
C PRO A 195 -4.56 -3.05 20.49
N GLY A 196 -5.77 -3.55 20.81
CA GLY A 196 -5.98 -4.93 21.26
C GLY A 196 -5.79 -6.01 20.17
N ASP A 197 -5.70 -5.63 18.92
CA ASP A 197 -5.44 -6.54 17.80
C ASP A 197 -3.92 -6.77 17.59
N LEU A 198 -3.08 -5.96 18.25
CA LEU A 198 -1.63 -5.99 18.06
C LEU A 198 -0.97 -7.11 18.88
N ASP A 199 -0.13 -7.90 18.25
CA ASP A 199 0.70 -8.91 18.89
C ASP A 199 2.13 -8.40 19.07
N VAL A 200 2.37 -7.73 20.21
CA VAL A 200 3.67 -7.15 20.59
C VAL A 200 4.75 -8.23 20.69
N ALA A 201 4.39 -9.41 21.21
CA ALA A 201 5.35 -10.49 21.43
C ALA A 201 5.78 -11.13 20.10
N ALA A 202 4.85 -11.35 19.18
CA ALA A 202 5.16 -11.86 17.85
C ALA A 202 6.04 -10.90 17.06
N ALA A 203 5.72 -9.59 17.07
CA ALA A 203 6.53 -8.58 16.39
C ALA A 203 7.96 -8.50 16.95
N ALA A 204 8.11 -8.53 18.27
CA ALA A 204 9.42 -8.53 18.94
C ALA A 204 10.24 -9.78 18.56
N ALA A 205 9.60 -10.96 18.61
CA ALA A 205 10.26 -12.22 18.27
C ALA A 205 10.68 -12.26 16.79
N GLU A 206 9.85 -11.78 15.88
CA GLU A 206 10.16 -11.70 14.45
C GLU A 206 11.35 -10.78 14.18
N ALA A 207 11.39 -9.58 14.76
CA ALA A 207 12.52 -8.66 14.61
C ALA A 207 13.84 -9.28 15.08
N ALA A 208 13.81 -9.92 16.25
CA ALA A 208 15.00 -10.59 16.82
C ALA A 208 15.43 -11.81 15.98
N GLU A 209 14.50 -12.64 15.54
CA GLU A 209 14.79 -13.79 14.69
C GLU A 209 15.39 -13.36 13.35
N ARG A 210 14.78 -12.38 12.67
CA ARG A 210 15.25 -11.89 11.36
C ARG A 210 16.66 -11.31 11.44
N SER A 211 17.02 -10.59 12.53
CA SER A 211 18.38 -10.05 12.70
C SER A 211 19.39 -11.13 13.05
N THR A 212 19.06 -12.00 14.00
CA THR A 212 20.02 -13.00 14.51
C THR A 212 20.34 -14.10 13.52
N ARG A 213 19.38 -14.52 12.69
CA ARG A 213 19.61 -15.56 11.68
C ARG A 213 20.44 -15.09 10.48
N MET A 214 20.63 -13.76 10.30
CA MET A 214 21.50 -13.22 9.26
C MET A 214 22.96 -13.07 9.69
N LEU A 215 23.27 -13.31 10.98
CA LEU A 215 24.66 -13.30 11.46
C LEU A 215 25.50 -14.40 10.78
N GLY A 216 26.71 -14.06 10.39
CA GLY A 216 27.59 -14.94 9.63
C GLY A 216 27.21 -15.08 8.15
N ALA A 217 26.38 -14.20 7.61
CA ALA A 217 25.95 -14.25 6.22
C ALA A 217 27.12 -14.13 5.24
N VAL A 218 27.16 -15.02 4.26
CA VAL A 218 28.19 -15.08 3.24
C VAL A 218 27.63 -14.69 1.87
N LYS A 219 28.53 -14.26 0.96
CA LYS A 219 28.15 -14.00 -0.42
C LYS A 219 27.95 -15.32 -1.16
N PRO A 220 26.76 -15.61 -1.74
CA PRO A 220 26.54 -16.85 -2.47
C PRO A 220 27.27 -16.83 -3.83
N PRO A 221 27.59 -18.00 -4.40
CA PRO A 221 28.08 -18.09 -5.76
C PRO A 221 27.01 -17.61 -6.76
N SER A 222 27.45 -17.02 -7.87
CA SER A 222 26.55 -16.66 -8.96
C SER A 222 26.02 -17.91 -9.67
N GLY A 223 24.74 -17.92 -9.99
CA GLY A 223 24.10 -19.04 -10.67
C GLY A 223 22.61 -18.87 -10.81
N ARG A 224 21.98 -19.73 -11.60
CA ARG A 224 20.50 -19.85 -11.64
C ARG A 224 20.05 -20.73 -10.50
N MET A 225 19.05 -20.28 -9.76
CA MET A 225 18.50 -20.98 -8.60
C MET A 225 16.99 -20.78 -8.53
N THR A 226 16.33 -21.71 -7.86
CA THR A 226 14.94 -21.49 -7.43
C THR A 226 14.92 -20.44 -6.33
N VAL A 227 14.06 -19.44 -6.46
CA VAL A 227 13.88 -18.39 -5.47
C VAL A 227 12.48 -18.50 -4.86
N VAL A 228 12.45 -18.54 -3.54
CA VAL A 228 11.23 -18.36 -2.74
C VAL A 228 11.28 -16.95 -2.17
N LEU A 229 10.21 -16.21 -2.32
CA LEU A 229 10.10 -14.88 -1.74
C LEU A 229 9.39 -14.98 -0.38
N ASP A 230 9.97 -14.40 0.63
CA ASP A 230 9.32 -14.19 1.93
C ASP A 230 8.02 -13.38 1.74
N PRO A 231 6.98 -13.55 2.57
CA PRO A 231 5.73 -12.81 2.45
C PRO A 231 5.91 -11.29 2.37
N TRP A 232 6.83 -10.70 3.16
CA TRP A 232 7.13 -9.28 3.11
C TRP A 232 7.71 -8.84 1.75
N VAL A 233 8.67 -9.59 1.23
CA VAL A 233 9.25 -9.35 -0.10
C VAL A 233 8.19 -9.55 -1.18
N SER A 234 7.36 -10.60 -1.06
CA SER A 234 6.25 -10.85 -1.99
C SER A 234 5.28 -9.68 -2.04
N ALA A 235 4.91 -9.09 -0.89
CA ALA A 235 4.01 -7.94 -0.83
C ALA A 235 4.59 -6.72 -1.57
N GLN A 236 5.89 -6.46 -1.45
CA GLN A 236 6.57 -5.39 -2.19
C GLN A 236 6.52 -5.61 -3.71
N PHE A 237 6.75 -6.85 -4.15
CA PHE A 237 6.61 -7.22 -5.57
C PHE A 237 5.19 -7.05 -6.08
N LEU A 238 4.20 -7.50 -5.30
CA LEU A 238 2.79 -7.38 -5.66
C LEU A 238 2.36 -5.92 -5.77
N GLY A 239 2.90 -5.04 -4.91
CA GLY A 239 2.69 -3.59 -5.02
C GLY A 239 3.19 -3.02 -6.35
N ILE A 240 4.38 -3.44 -6.79
CA ILE A 240 4.96 -3.02 -8.08
C ILE A 240 4.12 -3.57 -9.25
N VAL A 241 3.80 -4.86 -9.24
CA VAL A 241 2.96 -5.49 -10.27
C VAL A 241 1.60 -4.80 -10.34
N GLY A 242 0.95 -4.57 -9.19
CA GLY A 242 -0.32 -3.87 -9.09
C GLY A 242 -0.27 -2.46 -9.71
N GLY A 243 0.82 -1.72 -9.49
CA GLY A 243 1.04 -0.42 -10.12
C GLY A 243 1.07 -0.49 -11.66
N THR A 244 1.65 -1.55 -12.24
CA THR A 244 1.69 -1.77 -13.70
C THR A 244 0.35 -2.20 -14.28
N LEU A 245 -0.55 -2.73 -13.45
CA LEU A 245 -1.90 -3.15 -13.85
C LEU A 245 -2.94 -2.02 -13.75
N SER A 246 -2.51 -0.78 -13.48
CA SER A 246 -3.40 0.38 -13.51
C SER A 246 -3.63 0.87 -14.93
N GLY A 247 -4.89 1.22 -15.26
CA GLY A 247 -5.26 1.80 -16.55
C GLY A 247 -4.48 3.07 -16.87
N GLU A 248 -4.07 3.83 -15.86
CA GLU A 248 -3.23 4.99 -16.02
C GLU A 248 -1.81 4.63 -16.49
N ALA A 249 -1.19 3.60 -15.92
CA ALA A 249 0.13 3.12 -16.36
C ALA A 249 0.08 2.61 -17.80
N VAL A 250 -0.98 1.86 -18.14
CA VAL A 250 -1.22 1.37 -19.51
C VAL A 250 -1.35 2.52 -20.51
N GLN A 251 -2.19 3.51 -20.23
CA GLN A 251 -2.44 4.65 -21.11
C GLN A 251 -1.23 5.57 -21.28
N LYS A 252 -0.36 5.62 -20.29
CA LYS A 252 0.92 6.37 -20.32
C LYS A 252 2.10 5.57 -20.90
N GLY A 253 1.88 4.35 -21.37
CA GLY A 253 2.95 3.48 -21.90
C GLY A 253 3.97 3.05 -20.82
N ARG A 254 3.54 2.94 -19.56
CA ARG A 254 4.37 2.60 -18.40
C ARG A 254 4.06 1.22 -17.82
N SER A 255 3.52 0.30 -18.64
CA SER A 255 3.17 -1.06 -18.24
C SER A 255 3.68 -2.07 -19.24
N LEU A 256 4.38 -3.10 -18.75
CA LEU A 256 4.75 -4.26 -19.58
C LEU A 256 3.53 -5.09 -20.03
N PHE A 257 2.37 -4.83 -19.46
CA PHE A 257 1.12 -5.56 -19.76
C PHE A 257 0.20 -4.81 -20.72
N ALA A 258 0.56 -3.61 -21.22
CA ALA A 258 -0.33 -2.69 -21.92
C ALA A 258 -1.14 -3.34 -23.07
N GLU A 259 -0.54 -4.25 -23.85
CA GLU A 259 -1.18 -4.91 -24.99
C GLU A 259 -1.51 -6.39 -24.74
N ARG A 260 -1.41 -6.83 -23.49
CA ARG A 260 -1.48 -8.25 -23.15
C ARG A 260 -2.77 -8.69 -22.46
N LEU A 261 -3.81 -7.86 -22.49
CA LEU A 261 -5.10 -8.21 -21.91
C LEU A 261 -5.65 -9.49 -22.58
N GLY A 262 -6.01 -10.48 -21.78
CA GLY A 262 -6.49 -11.78 -22.24
C GLY A 262 -5.39 -12.76 -22.64
N GLU A 263 -4.11 -12.43 -22.44
CA GLU A 263 -2.98 -13.34 -22.69
C GLU A 263 -2.51 -14.02 -21.39
N ASP A 264 -1.82 -15.15 -21.54
CA ASP A 264 -1.10 -15.80 -20.46
C ASP A 264 0.18 -15.01 -20.18
N VAL A 265 0.28 -14.40 -19.00
CA VAL A 265 1.38 -13.51 -18.58
C VAL A 265 2.18 -14.07 -17.40
N ALA A 266 1.68 -15.12 -16.76
CA ALA A 266 2.27 -15.75 -15.60
C ALA A 266 2.04 -17.27 -15.64
N ALA A 267 2.63 -17.99 -14.69
CA ALA A 267 2.39 -19.43 -14.54
C ALA A 267 0.90 -19.72 -14.26
N PRO A 268 0.33 -20.80 -14.79
CA PRO A 268 -1.10 -21.13 -14.62
C PRO A 268 -1.54 -21.32 -13.16
N ILE A 269 -0.61 -21.50 -12.24
CA ILE A 269 -0.91 -21.61 -10.80
C ILE A 269 -1.18 -20.24 -10.16
N LEU A 270 -0.84 -19.13 -10.84
CA LEU A 270 -0.94 -17.79 -10.26
C LEU A 270 -2.32 -17.16 -10.53
N THR A 271 -3.07 -16.95 -9.47
CA THR A 271 -4.27 -16.10 -9.47
C THR A 271 -4.04 -14.91 -8.55
N LEU A 272 -4.21 -13.70 -9.08
CA LEU A 272 -3.99 -12.43 -8.39
C LEU A 272 -5.29 -11.64 -8.34
N ILE A 273 -5.65 -11.20 -7.15
CA ILE A 273 -6.92 -10.50 -6.89
C ILE A 273 -6.62 -9.20 -6.15
N ASP A 274 -7.27 -8.11 -6.54
CA ASP A 274 -7.40 -6.91 -5.72
C ASP A 274 -8.81 -6.88 -5.11
N ASP A 275 -8.90 -7.13 -3.80
CA ASP A 275 -10.19 -7.19 -3.10
C ASP A 275 -10.26 -6.23 -1.92
N PRO A 276 -10.50 -4.94 -2.15
CA PRO A 276 -10.70 -3.98 -1.07
C PRO A 276 -12.02 -4.19 -0.30
N THR A 277 -12.88 -5.13 -0.72
CA THR A 277 -14.13 -5.48 -0.02
C THR A 277 -13.95 -6.62 1.00
N ASP A 278 -12.76 -7.21 1.08
CA ASP A 278 -12.43 -8.19 2.11
C ASP A 278 -12.15 -7.47 3.45
N PRO A 279 -13.01 -7.63 4.47
CA PRO A 279 -12.83 -6.95 5.76
C PRO A 279 -11.58 -7.42 6.53
N ALA A 280 -10.99 -8.56 6.15
CA ALA A 280 -9.74 -9.04 6.73
C ALA A 280 -8.51 -8.28 6.19
N ALA A 281 -8.62 -7.65 5.04
CA ALA A 281 -7.54 -6.82 4.51
C ALA A 281 -7.39 -5.53 5.34
N TYR A 282 -6.17 -5.22 5.77
CA TYR A 282 -5.90 -3.96 6.49
C TYR A 282 -6.25 -2.73 5.65
N THR A 283 -6.08 -2.79 4.35
CA THR A 283 -6.39 -1.74 3.38
C THR A 283 -7.82 -1.79 2.82
N ALA A 284 -8.72 -2.59 3.44
CA ALA A 284 -10.13 -2.66 3.03
C ALA A 284 -10.80 -1.28 3.09
N THR A 285 -11.68 -1.02 2.13
CA THR A 285 -12.50 0.20 2.08
C THR A 285 -13.76 -0.03 1.24
N GLY A 286 -14.89 0.51 1.66
CA GLY A 286 -16.17 0.35 0.95
C GLY A 286 -16.30 1.24 -0.29
N THR A 287 -15.55 2.36 -0.34
CA THR A 287 -15.59 3.29 -1.48
C THR A 287 -14.19 3.72 -1.89
N ASP A 288 -14.05 4.01 -3.17
CA ASP A 288 -12.82 4.51 -3.74
C ASP A 288 -12.64 6.04 -3.61
N GLY A 289 -11.56 6.59 -4.15
CA GLY A 289 -11.25 8.03 -4.08
C GLY A 289 -12.22 8.93 -4.85
N GLU A 290 -13.11 8.41 -5.69
CA GLU A 290 -14.19 9.14 -6.37
C GLU A 290 -15.54 8.93 -5.66
N GLY A 291 -15.58 8.16 -4.56
CA GLY A 291 -16.79 7.83 -3.81
C GLY A 291 -17.64 6.73 -4.44
N LEU A 292 -17.14 6.02 -5.46
CA LEU A 292 -17.77 4.84 -6.03
C LEU A 292 -17.50 3.61 -5.15
N ALA A 293 -18.37 2.61 -5.21
CA ALA A 293 -18.16 1.36 -4.51
C ALA A 293 -16.88 0.67 -4.99
N THR A 294 -16.04 0.23 -4.05
CA THR A 294 -14.91 -0.67 -4.35
C THR A 294 -15.44 -2.05 -4.72
N ARG A 295 -14.60 -2.84 -5.42
CA ARG A 295 -15.00 -4.14 -5.97
C ARG A 295 -13.84 -5.11 -5.91
N ARG A 296 -14.20 -6.39 -5.81
CA ARG A 296 -13.26 -7.47 -6.02
C ARG A 296 -12.89 -7.56 -7.50
N ASN A 297 -11.64 -7.29 -7.83
CA ASN A 297 -11.08 -7.33 -9.17
C ASN A 297 -10.14 -8.52 -9.31
N VAL A 298 -10.50 -9.51 -10.14
CA VAL A 298 -9.58 -10.58 -10.52
C VAL A 298 -8.65 -9.99 -11.58
N LEU A 299 -7.38 -9.78 -11.22
CA LEU A 299 -6.36 -9.19 -12.08
C LEU A 299 -5.77 -10.24 -13.01
N LEU A 300 -5.36 -11.38 -12.43
CA LEU A 300 -4.93 -12.57 -13.14
C LEU A 300 -5.77 -13.75 -12.66
N ALA A 301 -6.19 -14.60 -13.59
CA ALA A 301 -6.81 -15.90 -13.31
C ALA A 301 -6.00 -16.98 -13.99
N ASP A 302 -5.49 -17.95 -13.23
CA ASP A 302 -4.70 -19.06 -13.75
C ASP A 302 -3.58 -18.62 -14.72
N GLY A 303 -2.87 -17.54 -14.34
CA GLY A 303 -1.79 -16.94 -15.13
C GLY A 303 -2.22 -16.00 -16.27
N ARG A 304 -3.52 -15.94 -16.59
CA ARG A 304 -4.07 -15.10 -17.64
C ARG A 304 -4.45 -13.71 -17.12
N LEU A 305 -4.08 -12.67 -17.86
CA LEU A 305 -4.45 -11.28 -17.52
C LEU A 305 -5.91 -11.01 -17.88
N GLU A 306 -6.75 -10.82 -16.83
CA GLU A 306 -8.19 -10.66 -16.98
C GLU A 306 -8.61 -9.19 -17.05
N ARG A 307 -7.92 -8.29 -16.35
CA ARG A 307 -8.27 -6.86 -16.34
C ARG A 307 -7.16 -5.94 -15.84
N PHE A 308 -7.30 -4.68 -16.22
CA PHE A 308 -6.66 -3.54 -15.57
C PHE A 308 -7.64 -2.89 -14.59
N VAL A 309 -7.11 -2.21 -13.56
CA VAL A 309 -7.93 -1.39 -12.67
C VAL A 309 -8.05 0.04 -13.18
N HIS A 310 -9.22 0.65 -12.97
CA HIS A 310 -9.57 1.95 -13.51
C HIS A 310 -10.29 2.84 -12.50
N ASN A 311 -10.01 4.14 -12.53
CA ASN A 311 -10.91 5.18 -12.08
C ASN A 311 -11.89 5.55 -13.22
N SER A 312 -12.77 6.51 -13.01
CA SER A 312 -13.77 6.91 -14.00
C SER A 312 -13.17 7.50 -15.29
N GLU A 313 -12.08 8.27 -15.18
CA GLU A 313 -11.43 8.91 -16.34
C GLU A 313 -10.71 7.87 -17.20
N THR A 314 -9.86 7.04 -16.61
CA THR A 314 -9.13 6.02 -17.36
C THR A 314 -10.05 4.95 -17.93
N ALA A 315 -11.18 4.67 -17.27
CA ALA A 315 -12.22 3.79 -17.77
C ALA A 315 -12.89 4.36 -19.03
N ARG A 316 -13.29 5.64 -19.02
CA ARG A 316 -13.84 6.31 -20.21
C ARG A 316 -12.88 6.27 -21.38
N ARG A 317 -11.59 6.56 -21.13
CA ARG A 317 -10.53 6.54 -22.15
C ARG A 317 -10.30 5.13 -22.73
N ALA A 318 -10.51 4.10 -21.92
CA ALA A 318 -10.41 2.70 -22.35
C ALA A 318 -11.71 2.12 -22.91
N GLY A 319 -12.82 2.89 -22.94
CA GLY A 319 -14.12 2.40 -23.38
C GLY A 319 -14.73 1.34 -22.46
N THR A 320 -14.41 1.37 -21.16
CA THR A 320 -14.89 0.43 -20.14
C THR A 320 -15.50 1.17 -18.94
N SER A 321 -15.86 0.43 -17.89
CA SER A 321 -16.40 0.97 -16.65
C SER A 321 -15.32 1.06 -15.56
N SER A 322 -15.48 2.02 -14.62
CA SER A 322 -14.64 2.10 -13.42
C SER A 322 -14.68 0.77 -12.65
N THR A 323 -13.53 0.39 -12.13
CA THR A 323 -13.38 -0.80 -11.28
C THR A 323 -13.48 -0.47 -9.78
N GLY A 324 -13.81 0.77 -9.43
CA GLY A 324 -13.81 1.23 -8.04
C GLY A 324 -12.40 1.29 -7.47
N SER A 325 -11.44 1.75 -8.29
CA SER A 325 -10.01 1.73 -7.94
C SER A 325 -9.37 3.11 -8.00
N ALA A 326 -10.16 4.17 -7.84
CA ALA A 326 -9.62 5.50 -7.67
C ALA A 326 -8.89 5.63 -6.32
N VAL A 327 -7.72 6.28 -6.34
CA VAL A 327 -6.93 6.56 -5.14
C VAL A 327 -6.56 8.04 -5.08
N ARG A 328 -6.73 8.66 -3.92
CA ARG A 328 -6.36 10.06 -3.69
C ARG A 328 -6.30 10.44 -2.22
N GLY A 329 -5.57 11.50 -1.91
CA GLY A 329 -5.77 12.33 -0.73
C GLY A 329 -6.60 13.58 -1.06
N TYR A 330 -6.89 14.42 -0.08
CA TYR A 330 -7.57 15.70 -0.33
C TYR A 330 -6.70 16.70 -1.12
N SER A 331 -5.39 16.53 -1.13
CA SER A 331 -4.42 17.39 -1.82
C SER A 331 -4.06 16.96 -3.24
N SER A 332 -4.78 15.97 -3.79
CA SER A 332 -4.53 15.45 -5.13
C SER A 332 -5.82 15.13 -5.90
N THR A 333 -5.73 15.12 -7.22
CA THR A 333 -6.78 14.57 -8.09
C THR A 333 -6.79 13.04 -8.02
N PRO A 334 -7.92 12.35 -8.37
CA PRO A 334 -7.96 10.90 -8.37
C PRO A 334 -6.97 10.26 -9.35
N GLY A 335 -6.05 9.45 -8.83
CA GLY A 335 -5.25 8.50 -9.61
C GLY A 335 -5.90 7.13 -9.68
N VAL A 336 -5.14 6.11 -10.10
CA VAL A 336 -5.60 4.72 -10.17
C VAL A 336 -4.61 3.82 -9.43
N GLY A 337 -5.13 2.92 -8.59
CA GLY A 337 -4.28 1.98 -7.86
C GLY A 337 -5.05 0.77 -7.33
N VAL A 338 -4.33 -0.30 -7.12
CA VAL A 338 -4.78 -1.46 -6.35
C VAL A 338 -4.69 -1.15 -4.86
N ARG A 339 -5.50 -1.81 -4.01
CA ARG A 339 -5.53 -1.57 -2.56
C ARG A 339 -5.25 -2.80 -1.73
N ALA A 340 -5.85 -3.94 -2.09
CA ALA A 340 -5.82 -5.17 -1.30
C ALA A 340 -5.45 -6.36 -2.18
N VAL A 341 -4.20 -6.32 -2.69
CA VAL A 341 -3.71 -7.34 -3.61
C VAL A 341 -3.35 -8.61 -2.86
N THR A 342 -3.93 -9.72 -3.29
CA THR A 342 -3.72 -11.03 -2.71
C THR A 342 -3.44 -12.06 -3.80
N VAL A 343 -2.43 -12.91 -3.57
CA VAL A 343 -2.25 -14.15 -4.31
C VAL A 343 -3.15 -15.21 -3.70
N VAL A 344 -3.95 -15.88 -4.51
CA VAL A 344 -4.76 -17.01 -4.03
C VAL A 344 -3.83 -18.12 -3.54
N ALA A 345 -4.01 -18.54 -2.29
CA ALA A 345 -3.17 -19.55 -1.69
C ALA A 345 -3.31 -20.90 -2.41
N GLY A 346 -2.18 -21.57 -2.62
CA GLY A 346 -2.15 -22.97 -3.03
C GLY A 346 -2.34 -23.91 -1.84
N ASP A 347 -2.22 -25.20 -2.10
CA ASP A 347 -2.42 -26.26 -1.10
C ASP A 347 -1.18 -26.56 -0.25
N GLN A 348 -0.01 -26.04 -0.64
CA GLN A 348 1.26 -26.30 0.04
C GLN A 348 1.53 -25.29 1.15
N SER A 349 1.95 -25.79 2.30
CA SER A 349 2.53 -24.97 3.35
C SER A 349 3.90 -24.42 2.95
N PRO A 350 4.39 -23.33 3.58
CA PRO A 350 5.77 -22.83 3.34
C PRO A 350 6.85 -23.90 3.53
N ALA A 351 6.71 -24.79 4.51
CA ALA A 351 7.63 -25.87 4.75
C ALA A 351 7.63 -26.91 3.61
N GLU A 352 6.46 -27.25 3.07
CA GLU A 352 6.32 -28.14 1.93
C GLU A 352 6.90 -27.54 0.65
N LEU A 353 6.70 -26.22 0.43
CA LEU A 353 7.34 -25.51 -0.69
C LEU A 353 8.87 -25.62 -0.62
N ILE A 354 9.46 -25.36 0.55
CA ILE A 354 10.91 -25.40 0.77
C ILE A 354 11.42 -26.83 0.60
N SER A 355 10.71 -27.84 1.14
CA SER A 355 11.12 -29.25 1.10
C SER A 355 11.25 -29.81 -0.33
N GLY A 356 10.54 -29.23 -1.30
CA GLY A 356 10.63 -29.58 -2.72
C GLY A 356 11.85 -28.99 -3.45
N ILE A 357 12.65 -28.12 -2.81
CA ILE A 357 13.73 -27.38 -3.46
C ILE A 357 15.07 -27.96 -3.06
N ARG A 358 15.78 -28.55 -4.02
CA ARG A 358 17.10 -29.12 -3.78
C ARG A 358 18.19 -28.07 -3.56
N ASP A 359 18.18 -27.01 -4.37
CA ASP A 359 19.11 -25.88 -4.30
C ASP A 359 18.39 -24.58 -4.65
N GLY A 360 18.36 -23.64 -3.72
CA GLY A 360 17.59 -22.40 -3.89
C GLY A 360 17.92 -21.33 -2.86
N LEU A 361 17.10 -20.29 -2.86
CA LEU A 361 17.18 -19.17 -1.95
C LEU A 361 15.78 -18.84 -1.40
N LEU A 362 15.68 -18.61 -0.10
CA LEU A 362 14.59 -17.85 0.51
C LEU A 362 15.06 -16.40 0.62
N VAL A 363 14.51 -15.51 -0.20
CA VAL A 363 14.84 -14.07 -0.16
C VAL A 363 13.93 -13.39 0.86
N GLN A 364 14.52 -12.78 1.87
CA GLN A 364 13.85 -12.18 3.02
C GLN A 364 13.95 -10.66 3.06
N GLY A 365 14.92 -10.11 2.33
CA GLY A 365 15.11 -8.69 2.16
C GLY A 365 15.53 -8.35 0.74
N VAL A 366 15.06 -7.21 0.25
CA VAL A 366 15.47 -6.62 -1.03
C VAL A 366 15.74 -5.14 -0.85
N SER A 367 16.73 -4.64 -1.57
CA SER A 367 17.12 -3.23 -1.53
C SER A 367 17.24 -2.64 -2.92
N GLY A 368 16.99 -1.33 -3.04
CA GLY A 368 17.08 -0.63 -4.33
C GLY A 368 15.90 -0.86 -5.27
N LEU A 369 14.74 -1.25 -4.77
CA LEU A 369 13.51 -1.46 -5.58
C LEU A 369 13.13 -0.21 -6.39
N HIS A 370 13.33 1.00 -5.85
CA HIS A 370 12.99 2.27 -6.50
C HIS A 370 13.81 2.54 -7.78
N SER A 371 14.97 1.92 -7.93
CA SER A 371 15.90 2.12 -9.07
C SER A 371 16.20 0.84 -9.84
N GLY A 372 15.97 -0.31 -9.24
CA GLY A 372 16.30 -1.62 -9.80
C GLY A 372 15.15 -2.31 -10.53
N VAL A 373 13.99 -1.66 -10.64
CA VAL A 373 12.82 -2.22 -11.34
C VAL A 373 12.41 -1.31 -12.48
N ASN A 374 12.28 -1.90 -13.67
CA ASN A 374 11.73 -1.20 -14.82
C ASN A 374 10.31 -1.74 -15.13
N PRO A 375 9.26 -0.97 -14.84
CA PRO A 375 7.87 -1.42 -15.02
C PRO A 375 7.46 -1.57 -16.49
N VAL A 376 8.24 -1.06 -17.43
CA VAL A 376 7.96 -1.13 -18.88
C VAL A 376 8.58 -2.40 -19.49
N SER A 377 9.84 -2.70 -19.17
CA SER A 377 10.51 -3.90 -19.67
C SER A 377 10.25 -5.13 -18.79
N GLY A 378 9.87 -4.93 -17.53
CA GLY A 378 9.74 -6.00 -16.54
C GLY A 378 11.09 -6.46 -15.98
N ASP A 379 12.17 -5.75 -16.27
CA ASP A 379 13.48 -6.07 -15.71
C ASP A 379 13.51 -5.76 -14.21
N PHE A 380 14.08 -6.68 -13.46
CA PHE A 380 14.22 -6.59 -12.01
C PHE A 380 15.68 -6.88 -11.64
N SER A 381 16.32 -5.93 -10.99
CA SER A 381 17.72 -6.01 -10.57
C SER A 381 17.91 -5.32 -9.23
N THR A 382 17.84 -6.07 -8.14
CA THR A 382 17.88 -5.52 -6.78
C THR A 382 18.93 -6.21 -5.93
N GLY A 383 19.49 -5.49 -4.96
CA GLY A 383 20.22 -6.14 -3.87
C GLY A 383 19.28 -7.07 -3.09
N ALA A 384 19.78 -8.19 -2.65
CA ALA A 384 18.99 -9.15 -1.89
C ALA A 384 19.82 -9.84 -0.80
N GLU A 385 19.08 -10.32 0.21
CA GLU A 385 19.58 -11.11 1.32
C GLU A 385 18.55 -12.17 1.74
N GLY A 386 19.01 -13.21 2.42
CA GLY A 386 18.12 -14.29 2.85
C GLY A 386 18.87 -15.55 3.24
N LEU A 387 18.25 -16.70 3.04
CA LEU A 387 18.78 -17.99 3.43
C LEU A 387 18.96 -18.91 2.19
N ARG A 388 20.02 -19.71 2.20
CA ARG A 388 20.13 -20.83 1.24
C ARG A 388 19.08 -21.88 1.56
N ILE A 389 18.61 -22.55 0.51
CA ILE A 389 17.85 -23.80 0.61
C ILE A 389 18.74 -24.90 0.08
N ARG A 390 18.99 -25.93 0.90
CA ARG A 390 19.79 -27.11 0.52
C ARG A 390 19.03 -28.38 0.88
N GLU A 391 18.81 -29.22 -0.12
CA GLU A 391 18.15 -30.53 0.03
C GLU A 391 16.81 -30.42 0.81
N GLY A 392 16.04 -29.32 0.55
CA GLY A 392 14.74 -29.10 1.15
C GLY A 392 14.74 -28.44 2.54
N GLU A 393 15.88 -27.96 3.02
CA GLU A 393 16.02 -27.32 4.32
C GLU A 393 16.63 -25.93 4.20
N LEU A 394 16.25 -25.02 5.12
CA LEU A 394 16.91 -23.73 5.25
C LEU A 394 18.32 -23.93 5.81
N ALA A 395 19.29 -23.29 5.19
CA ALA A 395 20.70 -23.46 5.51
C ALA A 395 21.35 -22.09 5.83
N GLU A 396 22.61 -21.90 5.42
CA GLU A 396 23.39 -20.72 5.76
C GLU A 396 22.76 -19.38 5.28
N PRO A 397 22.88 -18.29 6.05
CA PRO A 397 22.47 -16.98 5.61
C PRO A 397 23.36 -16.44 4.49
N VAL A 398 22.76 -15.68 3.59
CA VAL A 398 23.44 -15.09 2.43
C VAL A 398 23.05 -13.65 2.23
N ARG A 399 24.03 -12.82 1.84
CA ARG A 399 23.86 -11.39 1.56
C ARG A 399 24.75 -10.89 0.43
N GLU A 400 24.63 -9.62 0.07
CA GLU A 400 25.47 -8.97 -0.95
C GLU A 400 25.41 -9.66 -2.31
N PHE A 401 24.24 -10.12 -2.71
CA PHE A 401 24.02 -10.63 -4.05
C PHE A 401 22.93 -9.80 -4.76
N THR A 402 22.98 -9.81 -6.10
CA THR A 402 21.95 -9.18 -6.92
C THR A 402 20.97 -10.27 -7.36
N CYS A 403 19.71 -10.07 -7.00
CA CYS A 403 18.60 -10.85 -7.53
C CYS A 403 18.20 -10.26 -8.88
N LEU A 404 18.33 -11.07 -9.95
CA LEU A 404 17.97 -10.69 -11.30
C LEU A 404 16.79 -11.56 -11.75
N LEU A 405 15.70 -10.91 -12.10
CA LEU A 405 14.56 -11.55 -12.75
C LEU A 405 14.40 -10.91 -14.14
N TYR A 406 14.40 -11.72 -15.19
CA TYR A 406 14.25 -11.27 -16.56
C TYR A 406 12.97 -11.81 -17.16
N THR A 407 12.24 -10.97 -17.88
CA THR A 407 11.08 -11.38 -18.68
C THR A 407 11.47 -11.93 -20.04
N SER A 408 12.71 -11.67 -20.49
CA SER A 408 13.29 -12.17 -21.75
C SER A 408 14.66 -12.79 -21.52
N PRO A 409 15.10 -13.77 -22.34
CA PRO A 409 16.47 -14.27 -22.29
C PRO A 409 17.45 -13.11 -22.51
N SER A 410 18.36 -12.91 -21.57
CA SER A 410 19.42 -11.91 -21.73
C SER A 410 20.36 -12.31 -22.86
N PRO A 411 20.87 -11.34 -23.68
CA PRO A 411 21.95 -11.61 -24.66
C PRO A 411 23.23 -12.19 -24.03
N ARG A 412 23.35 -12.18 -22.70
CA ARG A 412 24.46 -12.77 -21.95
C ARG A 412 24.24 -14.26 -21.63
N ASP A 413 23.07 -14.80 -21.95
CA ASP A 413 22.70 -16.21 -21.73
C ASP A 413 22.89 -17.07 -22.99
N SER A 414 23.47 -16.51 -24.07
CA SER A 414 23.82 -17.19 -25.33
C SER A 414 25.32 -17.46 -25.46
#